data_18b07b52f0a761a05c26a8a03d39e207
#
_entry.id   18b07b52f0a761a05c26a8a03d39e207
#
_cell.length_a   1.000
_cell.length_b   1.000
_cell.length_c   1.000
_cell.angle_alpha   90.00
_cell.angle_beta   90.00
_cell.angle_gamma   90.00
#
_symmetry.space_group_name_H-M   'P 1'
#
loop_
_entity.id
_entity.type
_entity.pdbx_description
1 polymer ?
#
loop_
_entity_poly.entity_id
_entity_poly.type
_entity_poly.pdbx_seq_one_letter_code
_entity_poly.pdbx_strand_id
1 'polypeptide(L)'
;VSGKTMDLGLLTMDMEGRHRPGFFMNFGRPERAWEFTTLANERDRPSLAMPKMQAILDVLLAFGWRNSRPEPTSHRIEEPNPIQPGVLANGVMGGWLTRLSDDSEITRMCIDAKSASQLTEDLYLRYLTRFPTNEERKAFVALLEVGFDDRILPKHETLPSPAQKRYPYVSWLNHLDNEANSIKQQQEEDARRGDPPSKFLQTAWREAAEDALWTLLNSPEMILIP
;
A
#
# COMPACT_ATOMS: atom_id res chain seq x y z
N VAL A 1 -5.64 -8.11 -2.23
CA VAL A 1 -6.91 -7.48 -1.89
C VAL A 1 -7.13 -6.22 -2.74
N SER A 2 -6.31 -5.17 -2.60
CA SER A 2 -6.50 -3.91 -3.33
C SER A 2 -6.32 -4.01 -4.85
N GLY A 3 -5.62 -5.03 -5.36
CA GLY A 3 -5.24 -5.16 -6.77
C GLY A 3 -4.32 -4.02 -7.26
N LYS A 4 -3.72 -3.30 -6.32
CA LYS A 4 -2.89 -2.13 -6.59
C LYS A 4 -1.52 -2.54 -7.08
N THR A 5 -1.08 -1.95 -8.18
CA THR A 5 0.32 -2.03 -8.61
C THR A 5 1.10 -0.95 -7.88
N MET A 6 2.00 -1.34 -6.99
CA MET A 6 2.88 -0.38 -6.34
C MET A 6 3.99 0.05 -7.30
N ASP A 7 4.02 1.32 -7.65
CA ASP A 7 5.19 1.89 -8.30
C ASP A 7 6.26 2.17 -7.24
N LEU A 8 7.22 1.26 -7.16
CA LEU A 8 8.34 1.35 -6.24
C LEU A 8 9.53 2.11 -6.83
N GLY A 9 9.33 2.66 -8.03
CA GLY A 9 10.40 3.29 -8.79
C GLY A 9 11.34 2.28 -9.45
N LEU A 10 12.37 2.77 -10.11
CA LEU A 10 13.45 1.95 -10.63
C LEU A 10 14.29 1.47 -9.46
N LEU A 11 14.20 0.18 -9.17
CA LEU A 11 15.02 -0.47 -8.17
C LEU A 11 16.40 -0.72 -8.76
N THR A 12 17.34 0.12 -8.39
CA THR A 12 18.75 -0.11 -8.68
C THR A 12 19.42 -0.64 -7.42
N MET A 13 19.90 -1.86 -7.45
CA MET A 13 20.83 -2.34 -6.43
C MET A 13 22.24 -1.96 -6.83
N ASP A 14 22.84 -1.05 -6.08
CA ASP A 14 24.27 -0.88 -6.04
C ASP A 14 24.84 -1.88 -5.01
N MET A 15 25.02 -3.12 -5.45
CA MET A 15 25.69 -4.12 -4.62
C MET A 15 27.15 -3.70 -4.43
N GLU A 16 27.45 -3.10 -3.28
CA GLU A 16 28.79 -2.78 -2.79
C GLU A 16 29.48 -1.53 -3.37
N GLY A 17 28.79 -0.63 -4.07
CA GLY A 17 29.43 0.56 -4.64
C GLY A 17 30.53 0.28 -5.64
N ARG A 18 30.59 -0.93 -6.18
CA ARG A 18 31.62 -1.38 -7.12
C ARG A 18 31.23 -1.25 -8.58
N HIS A 19 30.00 -0.91 -8.86
CA HIS A 19 29.53 -0.84 -10.23
C HIS A 19 29.90 0.50 -10.85
N ARG A 20 30.54 0.40 -11.99
CA ARG A 20 30.84 1.57 -12.83
C ARG A 20 29.52 2.28 -13.19
N PRO A 21 29.52 3.63 -13.27
CA PRO A 21 28.37 4.35 -13.78
C PRO A 21 27.85 3.70 -15.07
N GLY A 22 26.58 3.29 -15.09
CA GLY A 22 25.95 2.64 -16.23
C GLY A 22 25.74 1.11 -16.10
N PHE A 23 26.26 0.46 -15.07
CA PHE A 23 25.96 -0.95 -14.79
C PHE A 23 24.97 -1.05 -13.61
N PHE A 24 23.70 -0.87 -13.89
CA PHE A 24 22.65 -1.08 -12.92
C PHE A 24 21.99 -2.43 -13.19
N MET A 25 21.93 -3.29 -12.19
CA MET A 25 21.05 -4.45 -12.25
C MET A 25 19.63 -3.97 -11.98
N ASN A 26 18.85 -3.88 -13.02
CA ASN A 26 17.42 -3.59 -12.92
C ASN A 26 16.71 -4.88 -12.51
N PHE A 27 16.28 -4.95 -11.23
CA PHE A 27 15.54 -6.12 -10.73
C PHE A 27 14.04 -6.07 -11.09
N GLY A 28 13.63 -5.11 -11.87
CA GLY A 28 12.21 -4.95 -12.20
C GLY A 28 11.37 -4.55 -10.99
N ARG A 29 10.12 -4.96 -10.99
CA ARG A 29 9.22 -4.78 -9.85
C ARG A 29 9.31 -6.00 -8.95
N PRO A 30 9.57 -5.83 -7.63
CA PRO A 30 9.57 -6.96 -6.72
C PRO A 30 8.15 -7.53 -6.59
N GLU A 31 8.03 -8.82 -6.72
CA GLU A 31 6.76 -9.55 -6.62
C GLU A 31 6.75 -10.51 -5.44
N ARG A 32 7.93 -10.88 -4.95
CA ARG A 32 8.09 -11.89 -3.90
C ARG A 32 8.59 -11.28 -2.61
N ALA A 33 8.15 -11.85 -1.49
CA ALA A 33 8.51 -11.36 -0.15
C ALA A 33 10.04 -11.23 0.06
N TRP A 34 10.84 -12.17 -0.44
CA TRP A 34 12.29 -12.13 -0.31
C TRP A 34 12.95 -11.00 -1.11
N GLU A 35 12.34 -10.59 -2.23
CA GLU A 35 12.81 -9.45 -3.03
C GLU A 35 12.62 -8.15 -2.26
N PHE A 36 11.45 -7.96 -1.63
CA PHE A 36 11.21 -6.82 -0.75
C PHE A 36 12.18 -6.79 0.43
N THR A 37 12.40 -7.95 1.03
CA THR A 37 13.32 -8.11 2.15
C THR A 37 14.76 -7.74 1.77
N THR A 38 15.21 -8.19 0.61
CA THR A 38 16.55 -7.87 0.11
C THR A 38 16.71 -6.37 -0.14
N LEU A 39 15.69 -5.71 -0.69
CA LEU A 39 15.71 -4.28 -1.00
C LEU A 39 15.53 -3.39 0.23
N ALA A 40 14.88 -3.90 1.28
CA ALA A 40 14.73 -3.22 2.56
C ALA A 40 15.87 -3.55 3.54
N ASN A 41 16.75 -4.47 3.22
CA ASN A 41 17.84 -4.91 4.11
C ASN A 41 18.97 -3.87 4.14
N GLU A 42 18.68 -2.76 4.79
CA GLU A 42 19.58 -1.65 5.01
C GLU A 42 20.13 -1.64 6.44
N ARG A 43 20.21 -2.82 7.02
CA ARG A 43 20.70 -3.02 8.38
C ARG A 43 22.03 -2.30 8.65
N ASP A 44 22.91 -2.33 7.67
CA ASP A 44 24.23 -1.70 7.76
C ASP A 44 24.30 -0.37 7.00
N ARG A 45 23.20 0.02 6.32
CA ARG A 45 23.15 1.18 5.41
C ARG A 45 21.76 1.85 5.41
N PRO A 46 21.32 2.39 6.57
CA PRO A 46 19.96 2.96 6.68
C PRO A 46 19.68 4.07 5.64
N SER A 47 20.73 4.80 5.23
CA SER A 47 20.61 5.87 4.22
C SER A 47 20.26 5.38 2.83
N LEU A 48 20.41 4.10 2.53
CA LEU A 48 20.04 3.48 1.26
C LEU A 48 18.68 2.77 1.33
N ALA A 49 18.09 2.62 2.52
CA ALA A 49 16.79 2.00 2.69
C ALA A 49 15.72 2.70 1.84
N MET A 50 14.84 1.95 1.25
CA MET A 50 13.74 2.48 0.45
C MET A 50 12.48 2.54 1.32
N PRO A 51 11.96 3.73 1.64
CA PRO A 51 10.87 3.87 2.61
C PRO A 51 9.61 3.07 2.25
N LYS A 52 9.26 2.98 0.97
CA LYS A 52 8.14 2.14 0.51
C LYS A 52 8.39 0.65 0.76
N MET A 53 9.61 0.19 0.57
CA MET A 53 9.99 -1.20 0.85
C MET A 53 9.96 -1.49 2.34
N GLN A 54 10.44 -0.57 3.15
CA GLN A 54 10.42 -0.70 4.60
C GLN A 54 8.99 -0.85 5.12
N ALA A 55 8.04 -0.06 4.61
CA ALA A 55 6.64 -0.16 5.01
C ALA A 55 6.02 -1.54 4.68
N ILE A 56 6.38 -2.13 3.54
CA ILE A 56 5.97 -3.49 3.19
C ILE A 56 6.62 -4.51 4.11
N LEU A 57 7.91 -4.36 4.37
CA LEU A 57 8.65 -5.26 5.25
C LEU A 57 8.09 -5.24 6.67
N ASP A 58 7.72 -4.10 7.20
CA ASP A 58 7.12 -3.96 8.53
C ASP A 58 5.85 -4.81 8.67
N VAL A 59 5.00 -4.81 7.64
CA VAL A 59 3.80 -5.68 7.60
C VAL A 59 4.21 -7.14 7.51
N LEU A 60 5.12 -7.50 6.61
CA LEU A 60 5.58 -8.89 6.46
C LEU A 60 6.14 -9.44 7.78
N LEU A 61 6.95 -8.65 8.49
CA LEU A 61 7.52 -9.04 9.78
C LEU A 61 6.45 -9.18 10.87
N ALA A 62 5.48 -8.25 10.93
CA ALA A 62 4.38 -8.33 11.88
C ALA A 62 3.53 -9.61 11.67
N PHE A 63 3.40 -10.08 10.42
CA PHE A 63 2.68 -11.29 10.05
C PHE A 63 3.58 -12.54 9.98
N GLY A 64 4.74 -12.52 10.66
CA GLY A 64 5.58 -13.69 10.88
C GLY A 64 6.54 -14.01 9.73
N TRP A 65 6.75 -13.09 8.76
CA TRP A 65 7.82 -13.24 7.79
C TRP A 65 9.17 -13.15 8.52
N ARG A 66 10.03 -14.14 8.33
CA ARG A 66 11.38 -14.16 8.89
C ARG A 66 12.39 -13.70 7.86
N ASN A 67 13.16 -12.67 8.21
CA ASN A 67 14.11 -12.06 7.32
C ASN A 67 15.35 -12.96 7.09
N SER A 68 15.76 -13.07 5.86
CA SER A 68 17.10 -13.33 5.28
C SER A 68 17.91 -14.56 5.69
N ARG A 69 17.57 -15.33 6.69
CA ARG A 69 18.20 -16.65 6.91
C ARG A 69 17.10 -17.70 6.94
N PRO A 70 17.08 -18.62 5.97
CA PRO A 70 16.18 -19.76 6.05
C PRO A 70 16.58 -20.59 7.28
N GLU A 71 15.89 -20.34 8.38
CA GLU A 71 15.85 -21.37 9.42
C GLU A 71 15.04 -22.53 8.86
N PRO A 72 15.44 -23.78 9.15
CA PRO A 72 14.77 -24.96 8.60
C PRO A 72 13.33 -25.18 9.12
N THR A 73 12.78 -24.24 9.84
CA THR A 73 11.41 -24.26 10.35
C THR A 73 10.48 -23.60 9.34
N SER A 74 9.64 -24.40 8.71
CA SER A 74 8.62 -23.96 7.73
C SER A 74 7.36 -23.37 8.37
N HIS A 75 7.28 -23.33 9.69
CA HIS A 75 6.11 -22.85 10.41
C HIS A 75 6.16 -21.34 10.61
N ARG A 76 5.08 -20.65 10.26
CA ARG A 76 4.82 -19.28 10.68
C ARG A 76 4.62 -19.25 12.20
N ILE A 77 4.95 -18.13 12.82
CA ILE A 77 4.58 -17.89 14.21
C ILE A 77 3.05 -17.72 14.23
N GLU A 78 2.37 -18.66 14.87
CA GLU A 78 0.90 -18.67 14.97
C GLU A 78 0.39 -17.90 16.19
N GLU A 79 1.32 -17.45 17.06
CA GLU A 79 0.96 -16.70 18.24
C GLU A 79 0.39 -15.31 17.86
N PRO A 80 -0.75 -14.91 18.48
CA PRO A 80 -1.32 -13.59 18.25
C PRO A 80 -0.31 -12.49 18.60
N ASN A 81 -0.04 -11.63 17.64
CA ASN A 81 0.87 -10.51 17.81
C ASN A 81 0.09 -9.20 17.84
N PRO A 82 0.08 -8.44 18.94
CA PRO A 82 -0.64 -7.18 19.03
C PRO A 82 -0.14 -6.10 18.04
N ILE A 83 1.04 -6.31 17.45
CA ILE A 83 1.57 -5.42 16.40
C ILE A 83 0.79 -5.58 15.10
N GLN A 84 0.22 -6.75 14.81
CA GLN A 84 -0.52 -7.01 13.57
C GLN A 84 -1.67 -6.02 13.32
N PRO A 85 -2.63 -5.86 14.24
CA PRO A 85 -3.67 -4.86 14.06
C PRO A 85 -3.11 -3.44 14.02
N GLY A 86 -2.09 -3.14 14.81
CA GLY A 86 -1.47 -1.82 14.86
C GLY A 86 -0.82 -1.41 13.55
N VAL A 87 -0.11 -2.31 12.87
CA VAL A 87 0.57 -2.02 11.61
C VAL A 87 -0.41 -1.85 10.44
N LEU A 88 -1.56 -2.52 10.47
CA LEU A 88 -2.62 -2.33 9.46
C LEU A 88 -3.45 -1.07 9.73
N ALA A 89 -3.80 -0.79 10.99
CA ALA A 89 -4.63 0.35 11.34
C ALA A 89 -3.90 1.68 11.18
N ASN A 90 -2.63 1.75 11.61
CA ASN A 90 -1.87 2.99 11.71
C ASN A 90 -0.63 3.03 10.83
N GLY A 91 -0.27 1.90 10.21
CA GLY A 91 0.91 1.81 9.36
C GLY A 91 0.69 2.45 7.99
N VAL A 92 1.79 2.83 7.36
CA VAL A 92 1.80 3.41 6.00
C VAL A 92 1.10 2.49 4.99
N MET A 93 1.32 1.18 5.12
CA MET A 93 0.72 0.17 4.23
C MET A 93 -0.81 0.12 4.35
N GLY A 94 -1.36 0.25 5.55
CA GLY A 94 -2.81 0.31 5.76
C GLY A 94 -3.43 1.47 4.98
N GLY A 95 -2.84 2.66 5.07
CA GLY A 95 -3.28 3.81 4.29
C GLY A 95 -3.19 3.60 2.78
N TRP A 96 -2.17 2.90 2.29
CA TRP A 96 -2.08 2.58 0.85
C TRP A 96 -3.16 1.61 0.39
N LEU A 97 -3.47 0.61 1.20
CA LEU A 97 -4.45 -0.43 0.84
C LEU A 97 -5.89 0.09 0.84
N THR A 98 -6.17 1.10 1.65
CA THR A 98 -7.51 1.71 1.75
C THR A 98 -7.71 2.91 0.83
N ARG A 99 -6.62 3.56 0.38
CA ARG A 99 -6.70 4.71 -0.51
C ARG A 99 -7.26 4.33 -1.88
N LEU A 100 -8.31 5.01 -2.30
CA LEU A 100 -8.85 4.92 -3.66
C LEU A 100 -8.01 5.80 -4.61
N SER A 101 -7.06 5.18 -5.30
CA SER A 101 -6.22 5.79 -6.33
C SER A 101 -6.56 5.24 -7.72
N ASP A 102 -6.14 5.93 -8.78
CA ASP A 102 -6.53 5.57 -10.16
C ASP A 102 -6.03 4.18 -10.62
N ASP A 103 -4.98 3.65 -9.98
CA ASP A 103 -4.37 2.35 -10.29
C ASP A 103 -4.93 1.18 -9.45
N SER A 104 -5.93 1.43 -8.62
CA SER A 104 -6.52 0.43 -7.71
C SER A 104 -7.72 -0.28 -8.35
N GLU A 105 -7.76 -1.61 -8.25
CA GLU A 105 -8.94 -2.42 -8.64
C GLU A 105 -10.17 -2.05 -7.80
N ILE A 106 -9.99 -1.68 -6.54
CA ILE A 106 -11.08 -1.23 -5.68
C ILE A 106 -11.69 0.07 -6.22
N THR A 107 -10.86 0.98 -6.71
CA THR A 107 -11.36 2.21 -7.34
C THR A 107 -12.22 1.89 -8.56
N ARG A 108 -11.82 0.91 -9.39
CA ARG A 108 -12.63 0.46 -10.52
C ARG A 108 -13.96 -0.14 -10.06
N MET A 109 -13.93 -0.99 -9.01
CA MET A 109 -15.16 -1.52 -8.42
C MET A 109 -16.09 -0.39 -7.95
N CYS A 110 -15.55 0.64 -7.30
CA CYS A 110 -16.32 1.81 -6.87
C CYS A 110 -16.93 2.59 -8.05
N ILE A 111 -16.23 2.67 -9.18
CA ILE A 111 -16.72 3.35 -10.40
C ILE A 111 -17.79 2.52 -11.08
N ASP A 112 -17.56 1.20 -11.23
CA ASP A 112 -18.40 0.31 -12.04
C ASP A 112 -19.66 -0.19 -11.30
N ALA A 113 -19.72 -0.03 -9.97
CA ALA A 113 -20.82 -0.48 -9.15
C ALA A 113 -22.15 0.17 -9.56
N LYS A 114 -23.21 -0.63 -9.65
CA LYS A 114 -24.55 -0.17 -10.03
C LYS A 114 -25.38 0.30 -8.85
N SER A 115 -25.05 -0.12 -7.64
CA SER A 115 -25.69 0.30 -6.40
C SER A 115 -24.75 0.19 -5.22
N ALA A 116 -25.00 0.93 -4.15
CA ALA A 116 -24.27 0.83 -2.90
C ALA A 116 -24.38 -0.59 -2.28
N SER A 117 -25.52 -1.25 -2.47
CA SER A 117 -25.73 -2.63 -2.00
C SER A 117 -24.83 -3.63 -2.73
N GLN A 118 -24.74 -3.54 -4.08
CA GLN A 118 -23.83 -4.39 -4.83
C GLN A 118 -22.38 -4.13 -4.44
N LEU A 119 -21.98 -2.87 -4.36
CA LEU A 119 -20.62 -2.51 -3.94
C LEU A 119 -20.29 -3.08 -2.58
N THR A 120 -21.21 -3.01 -1.62
CA THR A 120 -21.03 -3.62 -0.29
C THR A 120 -20.74 -5.11 -0.38
N GLU A 121 -21.53 -5.86 -1.15
CA GLU A 121 -21.33 -7.31 -1.34
C GLU A 121 -19.95 -7.61 -1.96
N ASP A 122 -19.60 -6.88 -3.02
CA ASP A 122 -18.34 -7.08 -3.73
C ASP A 122 -17.13 -6.77 -2.83
N LEU A 123 -17.22 -5.75 -1.98
CA LEU A 123 -16.18 -5.41 -1.01
C LEU A 123 -16.04 -6.50 0.06
N TYR A 124 -17.13 -7.01 0.62
CA TYR A 124 -17.09 -8.10 1.60
C TYR A 124 -16.51 -9.38 1.00
N LEU A 125 -16.92 -9.75 -0.21
CA LEU A 125 -16.36 -10.90 -0.90
C LEU A 125 -14.87 -10.75 -1.15
N ARG A 126 -14.42 -9.55 -1.49
CA ARG A 126 -13.01 -9.28 -1.80
C ARG A 126 -12.11 -9.24 -0.56
N TYR A 127 -12.60 -8.68 0.54
CA TYR A 127 -11.82 -8.53 1.77
C TYR A 127 -11.97 -9.73 2.71
N LEU A 128 -13.20 -10.22 2.89
CA LEU A 128 -13.54 -11.22 3.90
C LEU A 128 -13.99 -12.57 3.30
N THR A 129 -14.03 -12.69 1.97
CA THR A 129 -14.43 -13.94 1.25
C THR A 129 -15.81 -14.48 1.63
N ARG A 130 -16.67 -13.64 2.19
CA ARG A 130 -18.05 -13.96 2.56
C ARG A 130 -19.00 -12.82 2.21
N PHE A 131 -20.29 -13.09 2.21
CA PHE A 131 -21.31 -12.04 2.12
C PHE A 131 -21.46 -11.31 3.46
N PRO A 132 -21.84 -10.01 3.44
CA PRO A 132 -22.18 -9.29 4.65
C PRO A 132 -23.43 -9.86 5.31
N THR A 133 -23.49 -9.83 6.63
CA THR A 133 -24.72 -10.05 7.39
C THR A 133 -25.72 -8.92 7.10
N ASN A 134 -26.98 -9.11 7.50
CA ASN A 134 -28.00 -8.08 7.28
C ASN A 134 -27.68 -6.76 8.00
N GLU A 135 -27.06 -6.83 9.17
CA GLU A 135 -26.65 -5.66 9.96
C GLU A 135 -25.47 -4.93 9.31
N GLU A 136 -24.44 -5.68 8.92
CA GLU A 136 -23.28 -5.16 8.19
C GLU A 136 -23.69 -4.51 6.87
N ARG A 137 -24.54 -5.22 6.10
CA ARG A 137 -25.07 -4.68 4.84
C ARG A 137 -25.79 -3.36 5.07
N LYS A 138 -26.69 -3.30 6.05
CA LYS A 138 -27.43 -2.08 6.36
C LYS A 138 -26.50 -0.92 6.72
N ALA A 139 -25.49 -1.17 7.54
CA ALA A 139 -24.52 -0.14 7.96
C ALA A 139 -23.69 0.36 6.79
N PHE A 140 -23.12 -0.55 5.98
CA PHE A 140 -22.29 -0.19 4.85
C PHE A 140 -23.06 0.48 3.72
N VAL A 141 -24.27 -0.01 3.42
CA VAL A 141 -25.14 0.64 2.43
C VAL A 141 -25.50 2.05 2.88
N ALA A 142 -25.87 2.26 4.15
CA ALA A 142 -26.20 3.58 4.67
C ALA A 142 -25.01 4.57 4.55
N LEU A 143 -23.77 4.09 4.70
CA LEU A 143 -22.57 4.90 4.53
C LEU A 143 -22.30 5.22 3.05
N LEU A 144 -22.40 4.23 2.17
CA LEU A 144 -22.00 4.34 0.77
C LEU A 144 -23.07 4.95 -0.13
N GLU A 145 -24.34 4.95 0.30
CA GLU A 145 -25.46 5.47 -0.48
C GLU A 145 -25.49 6.99 -0.53
N VAL A 146 -24.92 7.63 0.49
CA VAL A 146 -24.85 9.11 0.55
C VAL A 146 -23.95 9.61 -0.59
N GLY A 147 -24.54 10.24 -1.59
CA GLY A 147 -23.84 10.76 -2.76
C GLY A 147 -23.38 9.68 -3.76
N PHE A 148 -23.94 8.47 -3.70
CA PHE A 148 -23.57 7.36 -4.58
C PHE A 148 -23.78 7.70 -6.07
N ASP A 149 -24.91 8.31 -6.41
CA ASP A 149 -25.25 8.64 -7.80
C ASP A 149 -24.34 9.73 -8.38
N ASP A 150 -23.88 10.66 -7.55
CA ASP A 150 -23.02 11.77 -7.94
C ASP A 150 -21.53 11.49 -7.67
N ARG A 151 -21.16 10.26 -7.28
CA ARG A 151 -19.80 9.91 -6.89
C ARG A 151 -18.77 10.04 -8.00
N ILE A 152 -19.20 9.90 -9.26
CA ILE A 152 -18.31 9.92 -10.42
C ILE A 152 -18.25 11.34 -10.98
N LEU A 153 -17.05 11.91 -10.98
CA LEU A 153 -16.83 13.22 -11.56
C LEU A 153 -16.93 13.17 -13.09
N PRO A 154 -17.62 14.14 -13.70
CA PRO A 154 -17.60 14.30 -15.14
C PRO A 154 -16.18 14.50 -15.68
N LYS A 155 -15.89 14.04 -16.89
CA LYS A 155 -14.53 14.11 -17.47
C LYS A 155 -13.92 15.52 -17.48
N HIS A 156 -14.72 16.57 -17.57
CA HIS A 156 -14.26 17.96 -17.54
C HIS A 156 -14.00 18.51 -16.12
N GLU A 157 -14.44 17.80 -15.09
CA GLU A 157 -14.22 18.16 -13.67
C GLU A 157 -13.19 17.27 -13.00
N THR A 158 -12.56 16.36 -13.75
CA THR A 158 -11.56 15.46 -13.18
C THR A 158 -10.40 16.26 -12.59
N LEU A 159 -10.02 15.91 -11.38
CA LEU A 159 -8.91 16.54 -10.68
C LEU A 159 -7.60 16.33 -11.45
N PRO A 160 -6.70 17.33 -11.48
CA PRO A 160 -5.40 17.14 -12.10
C PRO A 160 -4.62 16.04 -11.37
N SER A 161 -4.06 15.12 -12.14
CA SER A 161 -3.15 14.12 -11.56
C SER A 161 -1.88 14.84 -11.08
N PRO A 162 -1.50 14.72 -9.81
CA PRO A 162 -0.26 15.33 -9.35
C PRO A 162 0.92 14.75 -10.13
N ALA A 163 1.83 15.62 -10.54
CA ALA A 163 3.04 15.20 -11.22
C ALA A 163 3.86 14.29 -10.31
N GLN A 164 4.24 13.12 -10.83
CA GLN A 164 5.09 12.19 -10.11
C GLN A 164 6.47 12.82 -9.93
N LYS A 165 6.84 13.09 -8.68
CA LYS A 165 8.12 13.69 -8.35
C LYS A 165 9.22 12.64 -8.47
N ARG A 166 10.21 12.92 -9.30
CA ARG A 166 11.41 12.10 -9.41
C ARG A 166 12.52 12.71 -8.55
N TYR A 167 13.08 11.91 -7.68
CA TYR A 167 14.20 12.32 -6.85
C TYR A 167 15.53 11.94 -7.51
N PRO A 168 16.59 12.73 -7.27
CA PRO A 168 17.94 12.29 -7.58
C PRO A 168 18.23 10.95 -6.91
N TYR A 169 19.05 10.16 -7.57
CA TYR A 169 19.40 8.84 -7.06
C TYR A 169 20.37 8.96 -5.89
N VAL A 170 20.06 8.30 -4.79
CA VAL A 170 20.97 8.13 -3.65
C VAL A 170 21.63 6.76 -3.76
N SER A 171 22.94 6.75 -3.92
CA SER A 171 23.77 5.56 -4.06
C SER A 171 24.79 5.47 -2.93
N TRP A 172 25.53 4.37 -2.90
CA TRP A 172 26.67 4.22 -2.01
C TRP A 172 27.71 5.33 -2.12
N LEU A 173 27.81 5.97 -3.28
CA LEU A 173 28.80 7.03 -3.53
C LEU A 173 28.43 8.36 -2.88
N ASN A 174 27.15 8.66 -2.73
CA ASN A 174 26.65 9.95 -2.25
C ASN A 174 25.74 9.85 -1.01
N HIS A 175 25.58 8.67 -0.42
CA HIS A 175 24.64 8.44 0.69
C HIS A 175 25.02 9.19 1.99
N LEU A 176 26.26 9.66 2.10
CA LEU A 176 26.74 10.46 3.24
C LEU A 176 26.60 11.97 3.02
N ASP A 177 26.20 12.39 1.84
CA ASP A 177 26.00 13.81 1.53
C ASP A 177 24.76 14.35 2.24
N ASN A 178 24.78 15.62 2.62
CA ASN A 178 23.63 16.27 3.25
C ASN A 178 22.38 16.24 2.37
N GLU A 179 22.56 16.30 1.04
CA GLU A 179 21.47 16.22 0.08
C GLU A 179 20.78 14.84 0.11
N ALA A 180 21.54 13.76 0.31
CA ALA A 180 21.00 12.41 0.43
C ALA A 180 20.01 12.29 1.59
N ASN A 181 20.29 12.90 2.73
CA ASN A 181 19.38 12.93 3.87
C ASN A 181 18.08 13.67 3.55
N SER A 182 18.17 14.81 2.88
CA SER A 182 17.00 15.58 2.46
C SER A 182 16.14 14.81 1.47
N ILE A 183 16.75 14.11 0.51
CA ILE A 183 16.06 13.23 -0.44
C ILE A 183 15.34 12.11 0.30
N LYS A 184 15.99 11.48 1.28
CA LYS A 184 15.41 10.43 2.10
C LYS A 184 14.17 10.89 2.86
N GLN A 185 14.26 12.02 3.55
CA GLN A 185 13.14 12.61 4.27
C GLN A 185 11.95 12.86 3.33
N GLN A 186 12.21 13.41 2.15
CA GLN A 186 11.17 13.63 1.15
C GLN A 186 10.55 12.32 0.64
N GLN A 187 11.35 11.28 0.42
CA GLN A 187 10.87 9.95 0.05
C GLN A 187 10.02 9.30 1.15
N GLU A 188 10.37 9.51 2.42
CA GLU A 188 9.58 9.05 3.55
C GLU A 188 8.24 9.78 3.66
N GLU A 189 8.23 11.09 3.46
CA GLU A 189 7.00 11.88 3.44
C GLU A 189 6.08 11.43 2.29
N ASP A 190 6.63 11.21 1.10
CA ASP A 190 5.86 10.73 -0.04
C ASP A 190 5.36 9.29 0.18
N ALA A 191 6.17 8.43 0.81
CA ALA A 191 5.74 7.09 1.17
C ALA A 191 4.57 7.13 2.18
N ARG A 192 4.66 7.99 3.20
CA ARG A 192 3.57 8.17 4.18
C ARG A 192 2.31 8.75 3.55
N ARG A 193 2.46 9.67 2.62
CA ARG A 193 1.32 10.26 1.89
C ARG A 193 0.61 9.22 1.02
N GLY A 194 1.36 8.29 0.45
CA GLY A 194 0.86 7.27 -0.47
C GLY A 194 0.52 7.83 -1.85
N ASP A 195 -0.17 7.01 -2.64
CA ASP A 195 -0.58 7.42 -3.98
C ASP A 195 -1.64 8.52 -3.94
N PRO A 196 -1.67 9.37 -4.95
CA PRO A 196 -2.68 10.41 -5.04
C PRO A 196 -4.08 9.80 -5.09
N PRO A 197 -5.06 10.46 -4.48
CA PRO A 197 -6.45 10.02 -4.55
C PRO A 197 -6.96 10.04 -5.99
N SER A 198 -7.93 9.18 -6.28
CA SER A 198 -8.53 9.10 -7.59
C SER A 198 -9.12 10.44 -8.03
N LYS A 199 -8.81 10.82 -9.27
CA LYS A 199 -9.32 12.02 -9.93
C LYS A 199 -10.75 11.85 -10.46
N PHE A 200 -11.28 10.64 -10.46
CA PHE A 200 -12.58 10.31 -11.02
C PHE A 200 -13.71 10.29 -9.99
N LEU A 201 -13.36 10.31 -8.70
CA LEU A 201 -14.33 10.20 -7.61
C LEU A 201 -14.48 11.52 -6.85
N GLN A 202 -15.70 11.83 -6.53
CA GLN A 202 -16.06 12.97 -5.69
C GLN A 202 -15.47 12.80 -4.30
N THR A 203 -14.81 13.83 -3.78
CA THR A 203 -13.97 13.76 -2.59
C THR A 203 -14.70 13.24 -1.35
N ALA A 204 -15.87 13.77 -1.02
CA ALA A 204 -16.58 13.38 0.20
C ALA A 204 -17.05 11.92 0.12
N TRP A 205 -17.55 11.47 -1.04
CA TRP A 205 -17.92 10.07 -1.22
C TRP A 205 -16.71 9.14 -1.17
N ARG A 206 -15.61 9.53 -1.81
CA ARG A 206 -14.37 8.75 -1.80
C ARG A 206 -13.85 8.53 -0.37
N GLU A 207 -13.82 9.60 0.44
CA GLU A 207 -13.37 9.51 1.84
C GLU A 207 -14.26 8.57 2.66
N ALA A 208 -15.58 8.64 2.50
CA ALA A 208 -16.48 7.70 3.14
C ALA A 208 -16.25 6.24 2.69
N ALA A 209 -15.95 6.02 1.42
CA ALA A 209 -15.60 4.71 0.90
C ALA A 209 -14.22 4.24 1.44
N GLU A 210 -13.23 5.12 1.54
CA GLU A 210 -11.93 4.81 2.15
C GLU A 210 -12.08 4.41 3.64
N ASP A 211 -12.98 5.05 4.39
CA ASP A 211 -13.31 4.68 5.77
C ASP A 211 -13.97 3.29 5.85
N ALA A 212 -14.88 2.99 4.92
CA ALA A 212 -15.47 1.65 4.81
C ALA A 212 -14.39 0.57 4.53
N LEU A 213 -13.46 0.85 3.63
CA LEU A 213 -12.35 -0.04 3.33
C LEU A 213 -11.42 -0.23 4.54
N TRP A 214 -11.15 0.85 5.27
CA TRP A 214 -10.35 0.79 6.50
C TRP A 214 -11.02 -0.10 7.54
N THR A 215 -12.34 -0.03 7.67
CA THR A 215 -13.10 -0.88 8.60
C THR A 215 -12.98 -2.36 8.22
N LEU A 216 -13.08 -2.70 6.94
CA LEU A 216 -12.91 -4.09 6.45
C LEU A 216 -11.48 -4.59 6.66
N LEU A 217 -10.48 -3.77 6.33
CA LEU A 217 -9.06 -4.12 6.47
C LEU A 217 -8.69 -4.41 7.92
N ASN A 218 -9.29 -3.68 8.87
CA ASN A 218 -9.02 -3.79 10.30
C ASN A 218 -10.03 -4.68 11.04
N SER A 219 -10.88 -5.39 10.32
CA SER A 219 -11.77 -6.37 10.95
C SER A 219 -10.98 -7.53 11.56
N PRO A 220 -11.43 -8.08 12.69
CA PRO A 220 -10.77 -9.26 13.28
C PRO A 220 -10.66 -10.43 12.31
N GLU A 221 -11.64 -10.63 11.43
CA GLU A 221 -11.63 -11.66 10.42
C GLU A 221 -10.49 -11.49 9.43
N MET A 222 -10.22 -10.26 8.96
CA MET A 222 -9.14 -9.99 8.01
C MET A 222 -7.76 -10.22 8.64
N ILE A 223 -7.60 -9.91 9.93
CA ILE A 223 -6.33 -10.01 10.66
C ILE A 223 -6.06 -11.45 11.11
N LEU A 224 -7.12 -12.17 11.51
CA LEU A 224 -7.03 -13.49 12.13
C LEU A 224 -7.35 -14.65 11.18
N ILE A 225 -7.39 -14.39 9.87
CA ILE A 225 -7.56 -15.49 8.88
C ILE A 225 -6.33 -16.39 8.98
N PRO A 226 -6.50 -17.68 9.33
CA PRO A 226 -5.41 -18.63 9.51
C PRO A 226 -4.69 -18.98 8.21
#